data_19339c6846a46f430b67f5e8086a8ded
#
_entry.id   19339c6846a46f430b67f5e8086a8ded
#
_cell.length_a   1.000
_cell.length_b   1.000
_cell.length_c   1.000
_cell.angle_alpha   90.00
_cell.angle_beta   90.00
_cell.angle_gamma   90.00
#
_symmetry.space_group_name_H-M   'P 1'
#
loop_
_entity.id
_entity.type
_entity.pdbx_description
1 polymer ?
#
loop_
_entity_poly.entity_id
_entity_poly.type
_entity_poly.pdbx_seq_one_letter_code
_entity_poly.pdbx_strand_id
1 'polypeptide(L)'
;MPTTSQPTLKDIARATGVSIMTVSRVLRGAPKVAAEKRELVLKEAKRLDYQPDPHLMRMMQVVRGKKEKRLRAVIAVIREHVPQDGLLGPSYQYVPIEDIRRRAHGHGYAVEEFYLSKEGLTPKKLQKILHARGIEGVIVSPQSMQLPCSRLDYTPFAAVTFGNAMSTPALHMSAGNMTLGIHMAAEQLAARGYKRIGVAVTKWIVNRSQFGYSGGLFHWQHGLPEADRVPLLLFPSNDISQGFD
;
A
#
# COMPACT_ATOMS: atom_id res chain seq x y z
N MET A 1 -22.33 -14.58 -22.77
CA MET A 1 -21.52 -15.66 -22.20
C MET A 1 -22.06 -15.96 -20.82
N PRO A 2 -22.57 -17.16 -20.51
CA PRO A 2 -23.05 -17.49 -19.18
C PRO A 2 -21.84 -17.56 -18.23
N THR A 3 -21.88 -16.81 -17.16
CA THR A 3 -20.93 -16.89 -16.03
C THR A 3 -21.10 -18.26 -15.36
N THR A 4 -20.20 -19.18 -15.64
CA THR A 4 -20.07 -20.45 -14.88
C THR A 4 -19.68 -20.09 -13.45
N SER A 5 -20.64 -20.11 -12.52
CA SER A 5 -20.35 -19.90 -11.10
C SER A 5 -19.47 -21.06 -10.62
N GLN A 6 -18.39 -20.73 -9.91
CA GLN A 6 -17.50 -21.75 -9.33
C GLN A 6 -18.29 -22.68 -8.39
N PRO A 7 -18.01 -23.99 -8.41
CA PRO A 7 -18.67 -24.95 -7.54
C PRO A 7 -18.52 -24.60 -6.07
N THR A 8 -19.55 -24.79 -5.29
CA THR A 8 -19.59 -24.45 -3.86
C THR A 8 -19.67 -25.71 -2.98
N LEU A 9 -19.43 -25.55 -1.68
CA LEU A 9 -19.66 -26.62 -0.70
C LEU A 9 -21.10 -27.15 -0.73
N LYS A 10 -22.07 -26.29 -1.08
CA LYS A 10 -23.48 -26.69 -1.23
C LYS A 10 -23.69 -27.64 -2.39
N ASP A 11 -22.98 -27.46 -3.48
CA ASP A 11 -23.10 -28.28 -4.66
C ASP A 11 -22.54 -29.69 -4.41
N ILE A 12 -21.39 -29.77 -3.71
CA ILE A 12 -20.85 -31.06 -3.24
C ILE A 12 -21.81 -31.73 -2.26
N ALA A 13 -22.37 -31.01 -1.31
CA ALA A 13 -23.32 -31.52 -0.33
C ALA A 13 -24.59 -32.10 -1.02
N ARG A 14 -25.10 -31.36 -1.99
CA ARG A 14 -26.26 -31.79 -2.80
C ARG A 14 -25.98 -33.06 -3.61
N ALA A 15 -24.82 -33.12 -4.24
CA ALA A 15 -24.43 -34.27 -5.08
C ALA A 15 -24.12 -35.55 -4.27
N THR A 16 -23.63 -35.39 -3.03
CA THR A 16 -23.22 -36.49 -2.17
C THR A 16 -24.27 -36.92 -1.13
N GLY A 17 -25.33 -36.12 -0.96
CA GLY A 17 -26.37 -36.38 0.06
C GLY A 17 -25.90 -36.19 1.50
N VAL A 18 -24.71 -35.59 1.72
CA VAL A 18 -24.21 -35.32 3.08
C VAL A 18 -24.38 -33.86 3.44
N SER A 19 -24.37 -33.55 4.74
CA SER A 19 -24.47 -32.15 5.18
C SER A 19 -23.25 -31.29 4.76
N ILE A 20 -23.46 -30.00 4.51
CA ILE A 20 -22.38 -29.04 4.22
C ILE A 20 -21.29 -29.10 5.30
N MET A 21 -21.67 -29.33 6.55
CA MET A 21 -20.76 -29.50 7.68
C MET A 21 -19.84 -30.72 7.48
N THR A 22 -20.39 -31.83 7.03
CA THR A 22 -19.65 -33.08 6.73
C THR A 22 -18.70 -32.88 5.55
N VAL A 23 -19.16 -32.24 4.47
CA VAL A 23 -18.30 -31.88 3.32
C VAL A 23 -17.13 -31.02 3.80
N SER A 24 -17.40 -29.96 4.55
CA SER A 24 -16.38 -29.08 5.10
C SER A 24 -15.37 -29.77 6.03
N ARG A 25 -15.81 -30.79 6.81
CA ARG A 25 -14.91 -31.59 7.64
C ARG A 25 -14.00 -32.49 6.83
N VAL A 26 -14.54 -33.14 5.80
CA VAL A 26 -13.79 -34.01 4.89
C VAL A 26 -12.71 -33.24 4.16
N LEU A 27 -13.05 -32.12 3.53
CA LEU A 27 -12.12 -31.30 2.76
C LEU A 27 -10.99 -30.70 3.62
N ARG A 28 -11.20 -30.60 4.93
CA ARG A 28 -10.18 -30.15 5.90
C ARG A 28 -9.38 -31.29 6.54
N GLY A 29 -9.59 -32.52 6.11
CA GLY A 29 -8.88 -33.67 6.65
C GLY A 29 -9.25 -34.05 8.08
N ALA A 30 -10.44 -33.67 8.59
CA ALA A 30 -10.85 -33.97 9.97
C ALA A 30 -10.88 -35.49 10.24
N PRO A 31 -10.30 -35.98 11.34
CA PRO A 31 -10.11 -37.42 11.57
C PRO A 31 -11.40 -38.20 11.90
N LYS A 32 -12.46 -37.52 12.33
CA LYS A 32 -13.73 -38.16 12.79
C LYS A 32 -14.80 -38.15 11.72
N VAL A 33 -14.52 -38.61 10.49
CA VAL A 33 -15.52 -38.83 9.43
C VAL A 33 -15.31 -40.21 8.87
N ALA A 34 -16.42 -40.97 8.73
CA ALA A 34 -16.40 -42.35 8.19
C ALA A 34 -15.71 -42.39 6.81
N ALA A 35 -14.89 -43.41 6.58
CA ALA A 35 -14.06 -43.56 5.39
C ALA A 35 -14.90 -43.47 4.10
N GLU A 36 -16.04 -44.16 4.04
CA GLU A 36 -16.95 -44.15 2.86
C GLU A 36 -17.44 -42.71 2.53
N LYS A 37 -17.86 -41.96 3.55
CA LYS A 37 -18.29 -40.56 3.32
C LYS A 37 -17.15 -39.65 2.90
N ARG A 38 -15.93 -39.93 3.39
CA ARG A 38 -14.71 -39.18 3.00
C ARG A 38 -14.41 -39.41 1.53
N GLU A 39 -14.40 -40.67 1.10
CA GLU A 39 -14.11 -41.02 -0.28
C GLU A 39 -15.14 -40.45 -1.26
N LEU A 40 -16.43 -40.57 -0.93
CA LEU A 40 -17.52 -40.01 -1.71
C LEU A 40 -17.38 -38.50 -1.90
N VAL A 41 -17.10 -37.75 -0.83
CA VAL A 41 -16.96 -36.30 -0.89
C VAL A 41 -15.71 -35.87 -1.69
N LEU A 42 -14.58 -36.55 -1.49
CA LEU A 42 -13.35 -36.25 -2.24
C LEU A 42 -13.48 -36.54 -3.73
N LYS A 43 -14.11 -37.64 -4.09
CA LYS A 43 -14.42 -37.99 -5.48
C LYS A 43 -15.29 -36.93 -6.15
N GLU A 44 -16.34 -36.49 -5.47
CA GLU A 44 -17.25 -35.49 -6.00
C GLU A 44 -16.64 -34.09 -6.07
N ALA A 45 -15.83 -33.68 -5.07
CA ALA A 45 -15.08 -32.44 -5.10
C ALA A 45 -14.13 -32.39 -6.31
N LYS A 46 -13.45 -33.48 -6.60
CA LYS A 46 -12.58 -33.64 -7.78
C LYS A 46 -13.38 -33.59 -9.09
N ARG A 47 -14.53 -34.23 -9.15
CA ARG A 47 -15.42 -34.23 -10.34
C ARG A 47 -15.94 -32.85 -10.68
N LEU A 48 -16.24 -32.05 -9.66
CA LEU A 48 -16.74 -30.68 -9.81
C LEU A 48 -15.60 -29.63 -9.95
N ASP A 49 -14.35 -30.06 -9.96
CA ASP A 49 -13.17 -29.15 -9.92
C ASP A 49 -13.27 -28.09 -8.80
N TYR A 50 -13.76 -28.52 -7.64
CA TYR A 50 -13.91 -27.64 -6.49
C TYR A 50 -12.55 -27.24 -5.92
N GLN A 51 -12.26 -25.96 -5.92
CA GLN A 51 -11.09 -25.39 -5.25
C GLN A 51 -11.55 -24.63 -3.99
N PRO A 52 -10.98 -24.94 -2.81
CA PRO A 52 -11.28 -24.19 -1.60
C PRO A 52 -10.87 -22.73 -1.76
N ASP A 53 -11.80 -21.82 -1.50
CA ASP A 53 -11.47 -20.40 -1.44
C ASP A 53 -10.65 -20.10 -0.15
N PRO A 54 -9.38 -19.68 -0.26
CA PRO A 54 -8.52 -19.38 0.88
C PRO A 54 -9.09 -18.26 1.76
N HIS A 55 -9.78 -17.28 1.18
CA HIS A 55 -10.39 -16.17 1.92
C HIS A 55 -11.58 -16.64 2.76
N LEU A 56 -12.45 -17.46 2.17
CA LEU A 56 -13.58 -18.05 2.89
C LEU A 56 -13.11 -18.98 4.02
N MET A 57 -12.04 -19.74 3.79
CA MET A 57 -11.42 -20.59 4.81
C MET A 57 -10.88 -19.77 5.99
N ARG A 58 -10.21 -18.64 5.74
CA ARG A 58 -9.73 -17.72 6.78
C ARG A 58 -10.90 -17.08 7.56
N MET A 59 -11.92 -16.57 6.87
CA MET A 59 -13.11 -16.02 7.53
C MET A 59 -13.80 -17.06 8.44
N MET A 60 -13.96 -18.28 8.00
CA MET A 60 -14.56 -19.36 8.77
C MET A 60 -13.72 -19.76 10.00
N GLN A 61 -12.40 -19.62 9.95
CA GLN A 61 -11.51 -19.83 11.13
C GLN A 61 -11.71 -18.74 12.18
N VAL A 62 -11.87 -17.49 11.74
CA VAL A 62 -12.12 -16.33 12.63
C VAL A 62 -13.48 -16.45 13.32
N VAL A 63 -14.53 -16.82 12.57
CA VAL A 63 -15.92 -16.94 13.09
C VAL A 63 -16.06 -18.08 14.11
N ARG A 64 -15.26 -19.14 14.03
CA ARG A 64 -15.37 -20.33 14.90
C ARG A 64 -14.65 -20.22 16.24
N GLY A 65 -14.08 -19.08 16.60
CA GLY A 65 -13.70 -18.76 17.98
C GLY A 65 -12.66 -19.69 18.61
N LYS A 66 -11.85 -20.40 17.84
CA LYS A 66 -10.68 -21.06 18.42
C LYS A 66 -9.66 -20.01 18.84
N LYS A 67 -9.40 -19.92 20.13
CA LYS A 67 -8.35 -19.14 20.79
C LYS A 67 -6.94 -19.63 20.42
N GLU A 68 -6.67 -19.91 19.15
CA GLU A 68 -5.32 -19.99 18.65
C GLU A 68 -4.95 -18.60 18.17
N LYS A 69 -3.77 -18.13 18.59
CA LYS A 69 -3.17 -16.83 18.28
C LYS A 69 -3.83 -16.22 17.03
N ARG A 70 -4.64 -15.18 17.22
CA ARG A 70 -5.23 -14.44 16.11
C ARG A 70 -4.09 -14.12 15.18
N LEU A 71 -3.96 -14.86 14.08
CA LEU A 71 -3.16 -14.47 12.95
C LEU A 71 -3.81 -13.17 12.44
N ARG A 72 -3.34 -12.06 12.97
CA ARG A 72 -3.73 -10.75 12.46
C ARG A 72 -3.23 -10.73 11.04
N ALA A 73 -4.09 -10.40 10.09
CA ALA A 73 -3.63 -10.11 8.74
C ALA A 73 -2.50 -9.08 8.84
N VAL A 74 -1.43 -9.29 8.09
CA VAL A 74 -0.24 -8.44 8.14
C VAL A 74 -0.25 -7.49 6.96
N ILE A 75 0.02 -6.21 7.24
CA ILE A 75 0.34 -5.21 6.22
C ILE A 75 1.86 -5.05 6.19
N ALA A 76 2.46 -5.18 5.01
CA ALA A 76 3.88 -4.90 4.81
C ALA A 76 4.09 -3.40 4.60
N VAL A 77 5.03 -2.81 5.33
CA VAL A 77 5.55 -1.47 5.04
C VAL A 77 6.91 -1.63 4.38
N ILE A 78 7.01 -1.25 3.12
CA ILE A 78 8.25 -1.35 2.34
C ILE A 78 8.95 0.00 2.39
N ARG A 79 10.17 0.00 2.88
CA ARG A 79 11.06 1.16 2.96
C ARG A 79 12.34 0.91 2.18
N GLU A 80 12.95 1.98 1.68
CA GLU A 80 14.24 1.89 0.98
C GLU A 80 15.37 1.64 1.97
N HIS A 81 15.48 2.46 3.00
CA HIS A 81 16.57 2.42 3.97
C HIS A 81 16.07 2.17 5.39
N VAL A 82 16.90 1.49 6.16
CA VAL A 82 16.74 1.44 7.63
C VAL A 82 16.90 2.86 8.16
N PRO A 83 16.01 3.35 9.03
CA PRO A 83 16.19 4.62 9.67
C PRO A 83 17.56 4.66 10.38
N GLN A 84 18.41 5.61 10.01
CA GLN A 84 19.65 5.88 10.73
C GLN A 84 19.41 7.06 11.65
N ASP A 85 19.88 6.95 12.88
CA ASP A 85 19.80 8.04 13.85
C ASP A 85 20.42 9.31 13.28
N GLY A 86 19.63 10.38 13.18
CA GLY A 86 20.07 11.69 12.67
C GLY A 86 19.97 11.93 11.16
N LEU A 87 19.70 10.90 10.34
CA LEU A 87 19.53 11.02 8.89
C LEU A 87 18.09 10.67 8.47
N LEU A 88 17.12 11.24 9.14
CA LEU A 88 15.77 11.30 8.59
C LEU A 88 15.84 12.28 7.41
N GLY A 89 15.68 11.78 6.19
CA GLY A 89 15.37 12.63 5.06
C GLY A 89 14.22 13.57 5.41
N PRO A 90 13.86 14.56 4.58
CA PRO A 90 12.99 15.66 4.98
C PRO A 90 11.81 15.14 5.81
N SER A 91 11.75 15.51 7.06
CA SER A 91 10.86 14.94 8.10
C SER A 91 9.37 15.00 7.75
N TYR A 92 9.00 15.90 6.84
CA TYR A 92 7.63 16.08 6.34
C TYR A 92 7.13 14.92 5.45
N GLN A 93 8.02 14.05 4.98
CA GLN A 93 7.65 12.89 4.14
C GLN A 93 7.67 11.57 4.91
N TYR A 94 8.08 11.60 6.15
CA TYR A 94 8.21 10.41 6.98
C TYR A 94 6.98 10.23 7.85
N VAL A 95 6.29 9.13 7.65
CA VAL A 95 5.25 8.69 8.58
C VAL A 95 5.89 7.74 9.58
N PRO A 96 5.89 8.07 10.89
CA PRO A 96 6.44 7.20 11.92
C PRO A 96 5.77 5.83 11.89
N ILE A 97 6.56 4.78 12.04
CA ILE A 97 6.02 3.42 11.98
C ILE A 97 5.01 3.16 13.09
N GLU A 98 5.17 3.80 14.24
CA GLU A 98 4.27 3.65 15.36
C GLU A 98 2.87 4.21 15.07
N ASP A 99 2.77 5.27 14.26
CA ASP A 99 1.49 5.80 13.82
C ASP A 99 0.80 4.82 12.85
N ILE A 100 1.56 4.22 11.94
CA ILE A 100 1.07 3.19 11.03
C ILE A 100 0.60 1.97 11.84
N ARG A 101 1.40 1.51 12.81
CA ARG A 101 1.07 0.38 13.68
C ARG A 101 -0.19 0.64 14.51
N ARG A 102 -0.27 1.81 15.13
CA ARG A 102 -1.44 2.21 15.92
C ARG A 102 -2.71 2.21 15.07
N ARG A 103 -2.65 2.80 13.88
CA ARG A 103 -3.80 2.86 12.97
C ARG A 103 -4.20 1.48 12.45
N ALA A 104 -3.24 0.69 11.99
CA ALA A 104 -3.45 -0.66 11.49
C ALA A 104 -4.02 -1.58 12.59
N HIS A 105 -3.50 -1.47 13.83
CA HIS A 105 -4.01 -2.23 14.97
C HIS A 105 -5.47 -1.93 15.27
N GLY A 106 -5.88 -0.66 15.17
CA GLY A 106 -7.30 -0.26 15.33
C GLY A 106 -8.23 -0.91 14.31
N HIS A 107 -7.70 -1.36 13.17
CA HIS A 107 -8.41 -2.10 12.12
C HIS A 107 -8.14 -3.62 12.14
N GLY A 108 -7.46 -4.14 13.16
CA GLY A 108 -7.20 -5.57 13.33
C GLY A 108 -6.00 -6.11 12.55
N TYR A 109 -5.16 -5.24 11.97
CA TYR A 109 -3.96 -5.62 11.25
C TYR A 109 -2.70 -5.54 12.13
N ALA A 110 -1.75 -6.43 11.87
CA ALA A 110 -0.36 -6.27 12.30
C ALA A 110 0.43 -5.57 11.19
N VAL A 111 1.59 -4.99 11.56
CA VAL A 111 2.46 -4.31 10.59
C VAL A 111 3.86 -4.87 10.69
N GLU A 112 4.45 -5.18 9.55
CA GLU A 112 5.83 -5.64 9.42
C GLU A 112 6.58 -4.74 8.43
N GLU A 113 7.80 -4.31 8.79
CA GLU A 113 8.63 -3.46 7.95
C GLU A 113 9.66 -4.28 7.17
N PHE A 114 9.85 -3.92 5.92
CA PHE A 114 10.83 -4.48 5.02
C PHE A 114 11.71 -3.37 4.46
N TYR A 115 13.02 -3.52 4.57
CA TYR A 115 14.00 -2.53 4.12
C TYR A 115 14.77 -3.09 2.92
N LEU A 116 14.64 -2.46 1.76
CA LEU A 116 15.27 -2.93 0.52
C LEU A 116 16.78 -2.69 0.48
N SER A 117 17.29 -1.76 1.30
CA SER A 117 18.74 -1.57 1.49
C SER A 117 19.39 -2.65 2.35
N LYS A 118 18.58 -3.49 3.01
CA LYS A 118 19.13 -4.58 3.83
C LYS A 118 19.79 -5.61 2.94
N GLU A 119 21.02 -5.99 3.31
CA GLU A 119 21.79 -6.96 2.56
C GLU A 119 21.01 -8.26 2.28
N GLY A 120 21.05 -8.70 1.03
CA GLY A 120 20.38 -9.92 0.57
C GLY A 120 18.86 -9.83 0.39
N LEU A 121 18.21 -8.68 0.62
CA LEU A 121 16.79 -8.48 0.35
C LEU A 121 16.58 -7.82 -1.02
N THR A 122 16.50 -8.62 -2.06
CA THR A 122 16.14 -8.14 -3.40
C THR A 122 14.63 -8.01 -3.57
N PRO A 123 14.11 -7.18 -4.51
CA PRO A 123 12.68 -7.10 -4.83
C PRO A 123 12.05 -8.46 -5.11
N LYS A 124 12.71 -9.33 -5.88
CA LYS A 124 12.24 -10.69 -6.17
C LYS A 124 12.15 -11.57 -4.92
N LYS A 125 13.12 -11.45 -4.00
CA LYS A 125 13.12 -12.19 -2.74
C LYS A 125 12.02 -11.68 -1.81
N LEU A 126 11.86 -10.35 -1.73
CA LEU A 126 10.77 -9.75 -0.96
C LEU A 126 9.41 -10.22 -1.47
N GLN A 127 9.17 -10.21 -2.77
CA GLN A 127 7.92 -10.69 -3.35
C GLN A 127 7.60 -12.12 -2.94
N LYS A 128 8.60 -13.03 -2.99
CA LYS A 128 8.43 -14.42 -2.53
C LYS A 128 8.09 -14.49 -1.04
N ILE A 129 8.71 -13.65 -0.20
CA ILE A 129 8.44 -13.59 1.24
C ILE A 129 6.99 -13.13 1.48
N LEU A 130 6.54 -12.07 0.81
CA LEU A 130 5.18 -11.55 0.95
C LEU A 130 4.15 -12.63 0.59
N HIS A 131 4.33 -13.33 -0.53
CA HIS A 131 3.46 -14.44 -0.94
C HIS A 131 3.47 -15.59 0.06
N ALA A 132 4.66 -16.06 0.46
CA ALA A 132 4.79 -17.19 1.38
C ALA A 132 4.13 -16.91 2.74
N ARG A 133 4.11 -15.66 3.18
CA ARG A 133 3.47 -15.22 4.43
C ARG A 133 1.99 -14.85 4.26
N GLY A 134 1.46 -14.90 3.03
CA GLY A 134 0.08 -14.51 2.72
C GLY A 134 -0.20 -13.04 3.04
N ILE A 135 0.76 -12.16 2.83
CA ILE A 135 0.60 -10.71 2.97
C ILE A 135 -0.06 -10.20 1.70
N GLU A 136 -1.21 -9.54 1.84
CA GLU A 136 -2.02 -9.03 0.73
C GLU A 136 -2.03 -7.51 0.66
N GLY A 137 -1.70 -6.84 1.78
CA GLY A 137 -1.66 -5.39 1.88
C GLY A 137 -0.23 -4.86 1.95
N VAL A 138 0.09 -3.87 1.13
CA VAL A 138 1.42 -3.28 1.06
C VAL A 138 1.32 -1.75 1.10
N ILE A 139 2.08 -1.14 2.00
CA ILE A 139 2.30 0.31 2.04
C ILE A 139 3.73 0.58 1.58
N VAL A 140 3.88 1.37 0.53
CA VAL A 140 5.19 1.80 0.05
C VAL A 140 5.50 3.17 0.63
N SER A 141 6.58 3.25 1.41
CA SER A 141 7.04 4.52 2.01
C SER A 141 7.65 5.45 0.95
N PRO A 142 7.62 6.76 1.16
CA PRO A 142 8.35 7.71 0.34
C PRO A 142 9.81 7.32 0.17
N GLN A 143 10.34 7.45 -1.03
CA GLN A 143 11.64 6.91 -1.42
C GLN A 143 12.40 7.91 -2.29
N SER A 144 13.71 7.71 -2.41
CA SER A 144 14.53 8.45 -3.37
C SER A 144 14.19 8.08 -4.82
N MET A 145 14.66 8.89 -5.78
CA MET A 145 14.33 8.70 -7.20
C MET A 145 14.94 7.45 -7.87
N GLN A 146 15.86 6.75 -7.21
CA GLN A 146 16.61 5.63 -7.80
C GLN A 146 16.16 4.27 -7.28
N LEU A 147 14.91 3.92 -7.44
CA LEU A 147 14.22 2.94 -6.61
C LEU A 147 14.31 1.48 -7.02
N PRO A 148 14.73 0.59 -6.10
CA PRO A 148 14.48 -0.84 -6.20
C PRO A 148 12.99 -1.22 -6.13
N CYS A 149 12.15 -0.41 -5.45
CA CYS A 149 10.71 -0.68 -5.29
C CYS A 149 9.94 -0.71 -6.60
N SER A 150 10.33 0.09 -7.58
CA SER A 150 9.70 0.08 -8.91
C SER A 150 9.80 -1.28 -9.63
N ARG A 151 10.67 -2.18 -9.14
CA ARG A 151 10.87 -3.52 -9.70
C ARG A 151 10.03 -4.61 -9.00
N LEU A 152 9.23 -4.26 -8.00
CA LEU A 152 8.25 -5.17 -7.43
C LEU A 152 7.02 -5.23 -8.33
N ASP A 153 6.49 -6.44 -8.52
CA ASP A 153 5.15 -6.60 -9.09
C ASP A 153 4.11 -6.40 -7.99
N TYR A 154 3.36 -5.32 -8.08
CA TYR A 154 2.31 -4.98 -7.11
C TYR A 154 0.94 -5.55 -7.48
N THR A 155 0.79 -6.14 -8.65
CA THR A 155 -0.49 -6.68 -9.15
C THR A 155 -1.19 -7.60 -8.17
N PRO A 156 -0.47 -8.50 -7.41
CA PRO A 156 -1.11 -9.40 -6.47
C PRO A 156 -1.49 -8.77 -5.14
N PHE A 157 -1.18 -7.48 -4.92
CA PHE A 157 -1.31 -6.82 -3.62
C PHE A 157 -2.29 -5.65 -3.67
N ALA A 158 -3.00 -5.42 -2.57
CA ALA A 158 -3.62 -4.13 -2.30
C ALA A 158 -2.51 -3.14 -1.90
N ALA A 159 -1.96 -2.42 -2.88
CA ALA A 159 -0.79 -1.57 -2.71
C ALA A 159 -1.14 -0.09 -2.70
N VAL A 160 -0.59 0.64 -1.73
CA VAL A 160 -0.73 2.08 -1.61
C VAL A 160 0.61 2.73 -1.31
N THR A 161 0.75 4.00 -1.65
CA THR A 161 1.88 4.83 -1.27
C THR A 161 1.41 6.11 -0.58
N PHE A 162 2.25 6.70 0.25
CA PHE A 162 2.00 8.03 0.80
C PHE A 162 3.09 9.01 0.37
N GLY A 163 2.70 10.29 0.28
CA GLY A 163 3.51 11.28 -0.41
C GLY A 163 3.64 10.97 -1.90
N ASN A 164 4.27 11.84 -2.63
CA ASN A 164 4.52 11.67 -4.07
C ASN A 164 5.77 10.81 -4.30
N ALA A 165 5.83 9.64 -3.66
CA ALA A 165 7.05 8.83 -3.63
C ALA A 165 7.28 8.06 -4.92
N MET A 166 6.22 7.71 -5.63
CA MET A 166 6.31 6.78 -6.75
C MET A 166 5.36 7.17 -7.87
N SER A 167 5.91 7.40 -9.05
CA SER A 167 5.12 7.65 -10.27
C SER A 167 4.94 6.39 -11.11
N THR A 168 5.84 5.42 -10.97
CA THR A 168 5.83 4.17 -11.74
C THR A 168 6.24 3.00 -10.85
N PRO A 169 5.40 1.94 -10.75
CA PRO A 169 4.04 1.89 -11.25
C PRO A 169 3.10 2.85 -10.50
N ALA A 170 1.99 3.23 -11.13
CA ALA A 170 0.97 4.05 -10.50
C ALA A 170 0.26 3.23 -9.41
N LEU A 171 0.39 3.63 -8.17
CA LEU A 171 -0.31 3.05 -7.02
C LEU A 171 -1.36 4.03 -6.50
N HIS A 172 -2.33 3.52 -5.76
CA HIS A 172 -3.17 4.39 -4.95
C HIS A 172 -2.30 5.23 -4.03
N MET A 173 -2.55 6.54 -3.97
CA MET A 173 -1.69 7.48 -3.27
C MET A 173 -2.47 8.34 -2.29
N SER A 174 -1.90 8.53 -1.10
CA SER A 174 -2.33 9.56 -0.14
C SER A 174 -1.22 10.58 0.00
N ALA A 175 -1.46 11.80 -0.47
CA ALA A 175 -0.47 12.87 -0.45
C ALA A 175 -1.10 14.22 -0.09
N GLY A 176 -0.28 15.15 0.39
CA GLY A 176 -0.71 16.53 0.55
C GLY A 176 -0.98 17.19 -0.80
N ASN A 177 -2.00 18.02 -0.87
CA ASN A 177 -2.28 18.84 -2.05
C ASN A 177 -1.33 20.04 -2.09
N MET A 178 -0.17 19.87 -2.73
CA MET A 178 0.85 20.92 -2.79
C MET A 178 0.37 22.18 -3.56
N THR A 179 -0.44 21.97 -4.59
CA THR A 179 -1.02 23.09 -5.37
C THR A 179 -1.88 23.97 -4.48
N LEU A 180 -2.80 23.36 -3.72
CA LEU A 180 -3.64 24.09 -2.78
C LEU A 180 -2.82 24.71 -1.64
N GLY A 181 -1.81 23.97 -1.13
CA GLY A 181 -0.94 24.46 -0.07
C GLY A 181 -0.18 25.72 -0.45
N ILE A 182 0.39 25.77 -1.66
CA ILE A 182 1.07 26.99 -2.17
C ILE A 182 0.08 28.13 -2.38
N HIS A 183 -1.08 27.84 -2.93
CA HIS A 183 -2.13 28.86 -3.11
C HIS A 183 -2.52 29.48 -1.78
N MET A 184 -2.85 28.67 -0.78
CA MET A 184 -3.21 29.14 0.55
C MET A 184 -2.05 29.94 1.22
N ALA A 185 -0.81 29.51 1.07
CA ALA A 185 0.35 30.22 1.60
C ALA A 185 0.48 31.61 0.94
N ALA A 186 0.34 31.68 -0.37
CA ALA A 186 0.40 32.94 -1.11
C ALA A 186 -0.73 33.90 -0.70
N GLU A 187 -1.98 33.41 -0.56
CA GLU A 187 -3.10 34.21 -0.05
C GLU A 187 -2.82 34.76 1.36
N GLN A 188 -2.27 33.95 2.25
CA GLN A 188 -1.94 34.37 3.61
C GLN A 188 -0.82 35.43 3.65
N LEU A 189 0.15 35.35 2.74
CA LEU A 189 1.19 36.34 2.58
C LEU A 189 0.63 37.65 1.99
N ALA A 190 -0.21 37.54 0.97
CA ALA A 190 -0.89 38.69 0.36
C ALA A 190 -1.77 39.44 1.38
N ALA A 191 -2.51 38.72 2.23
CA ALA A 191 -3.29 39.31 3.31
C ALA A 191 -2.44 40.07 4.33
N ARG A 192 -1.12 39.78 4.44
CA ARG A 192 -0.15 40.48 5.25
C ARG A 192 0.51 41.68 4.53
N GLY A 193 0.08 41.95 3.30
CA GLY A 193 0.58 43.10 2.52
C GLY A 193 1.73 42.78 1.56
N TYR A 194 2.17 41.52 1.47
CA TYR A 194 3.18 41.11 0.48
C TYR A 194 2.56 41.07 -0.92
N LYS A 195 3.11 41.84 -1.86
CA LYS A 195 2.62 41.90 -3.24
C LYS A 195 3.36 40.93 -4.17
N ARG A 196 4.65 40.80 -3.96
CA ARG A 196 5.55 40.00 -4.79
C ARG A 196 5.98 38.74 -4.03
N ILE A 197 5.28 37.64 -4.33
CA ILE A 197 5.46 36.34 -3.67
C ILE A 197 5.94 35.33 -4.72
N GLY A 198 7.07 34.68 -4.43
CA GLY A 198 7.65 33.66 -5.27
C GLY A 198 7.83 32.34 -4.52
N VAL A 199 8.21 31.30 -5.24
CA VAL A 199 8.58 30.01 -4.70
C VAL A 199 9.98 29.66 -5.16
N ALA A 200 10.81 29.25 -4.22
CA ALA A 200 12.16 28.75 -4.44
C ALA A 200 12.17 27.25 -4.11
N VAL A 201 12.51 26.40 -5.08
CA VAL A 201 12.36 24.95 -4.93
C VAL A 201 13.34 24.21 -5.85
N THR A 202 13.76 23.01 -5.49
CA THR A 202 14.60 22.20 -6.35
C THR A 202 13.79 21.58 -7.49
N LYS A 203 14.43 21.41 -8.66
CA LYS A 203 13.82 20.74 -9.82
C LYS A 203 13.33 19.35 -9.45
N TRP A 204 14.03 18.64 -8.57
CA TRP A 204 13.65 17.33 -8.07
C TRP A 204 12.32 17.38 -7.30
N ILE A 205 12.12 18.34 -6.38
CA ILE A 205 10.87 18.47 -5.62
C ILE A 205 9.70 18.81 -6.54
N VAL A 206 9.91 19.69 -7.54
CA VAL A 206 8.88 20.03 -8.52
C VAL A 206 8.38 18.77 -9.25
N ASN A 207 9.31 17.98 -9.78
CA ASN A 207 8.97 16.75 -10.49
C ASN A 207 8.30 15.73 -9.57
N ARG A 208 8.85 15.55 -8.36
CA ARG A 208 8.32 14.63 -7.36
C ARG A 208 6.92 15.00 -6.88
N SER A 209 6.63 16.29 -6.74
CA SER A 209 5.29 16.79 -6.36
C SER A 209 4.30 16.81 -7.52
N GLN A 210 4.66 16.23 -8.67
CA GLN A 210 3.84 16.28 -9.89
C GLN A 210 3.46 17.73 -10.24
N PHE A 211 4.45 18.60 -10.19
CA PHE A 211 4.34 20.04 -10.45
C PHE A 211 3.46 20.83 -9.46
N GLY A 212 3.09 20.25 -8.34
CA GLY A 212 2.19 20.89 -7.38
C GLY A 212 2.69 22.26 -6.88
N TYR A 213 3.98 22.39 -6.62
CA TYR A 213 4.57 23.67 -6.19
C TYR A 213 4.50 24.75 -7.28
N SER A 214 4.92 24.41 -8.49
CA SER A 214 4.88 25.36 -9.62
C SER A 214 3.45 25.65 -10.07
N GLY A 215 2.59 24.63 -10.11
CA GLY A 215 1.18 24.78 -10.48
C GLY A 215 0.43 25.72 -9.52
N GLY A 216 0.66 25.58 -8.20
CA GLY A 216 0.05 26.44 -7.20
C GLY A 216 0.49 27.90 -7.34
N LEU A 217 1.79 28.15 -7.57
CA LEU A 217 2.32 29.48 -7.79
C LEU A 217 1.76 30.12 -9.07
N PHE A 218 1.82 29.41 -10.19
CA PHE A 218 1.34 29.94 -11.48
C PHE A 218 -0.15 30.25 -11.47
N HIS A 219 -0.93 29.36 -10.85
CA HIS A 219 -2.36 29.60 -10.69
C HIS A 219 -2.63 30.89 -9.87
N TRP A 220 -1.94 31.05 -8.75
CA TRP A 220 -2.11 32.24 -7.90
C TRP A 220 -1.66 33.52 -8.64
N GLN A 221 -0.53 33.49 -9.34
CA GLN A 221 0.01 34.65 -10.05
C GLN A 221 -0.80 35.03 -11.31
N HIS A 222 -1.63 34.12 -11.85
CA HIS A 222 -2.37 34.38 -13.07
C HIS A 222 -3.26 35.63 -12.97
N GLY A 223 -3.85 35.89 -11.80
CA GLY A 223 -4.68 37.06 -11.52
C GLY A 223 -3.90 38.34 -11.16
N LEU A 224 -2.57 38.31 -11.07
CA LEU A 224 -1.75 39.44 -10.66
C LEU A 224 -1.26 40.24 -11.87
N PRO A 225 -1.03 41.58 -11.69
CA PRO A 225 -0.28 42.40 -12.64
C PRO A 225 1.10 41.77 -12.92
N GLU A 226 1.62 41.91 -14.14
CA GLU A 226 2.88 41.31 -14.53
C GLU A 226 4.05 41.78 -13.65
N ALA A 227 4.05 43.03 -13.25
CA ALA A 227 5.07 43.65 -12.37
C ALA A 227 5.14 42.98 -10.96
N ASP A 228 4.05 42.35 -10.52
CA ASP A 228 3.95 41.68 -9.23
C ASP A 228 4.27 40.17 -9.32
N ARG A 229 4.39 39.63 -10.52
CA ARG A 229 4.71 38.21 -10.71
C ARG A 229 6.20 37.95 -10.46
N VAL A 230 6.48 36.96 -9.63
CA VAL A 230 7.85 36.52 -9.32
C VAL A 230 8.10 35.19 -10.01
N PRO A 231 9.15 35.08 -10.85
CA PRO A 231 9.49 33.80 -11.48
C PRO A 231 9.75 32.71 -10.45
N LEU A 232 9.42 31.47 -10.82
CA LEU A 232 9.79 30.30 -10.05
C LEU A 232 11.32 30.17 -10.01
N LEU A 233 11.92 30.15 -8.83
CA LEU A 233 13.34 29.92 -8.67
C LEU A 233 13.62 28.43 -8.52
N LEU A 234 14.32 27.86 -9.50
CA LEU A 234 14.67 26.44 -9.54
C LEU A 234 16.15 26.24 -9.19
N PHE A 235 16.39 25.50 -8.13
CA PHE A 235 17.73 25.05 -7.77
C PHE A 235 18.09 23.74 -8.49
N PRO A 236 19.33 23.58 -8.98
CA PRO A 236 19.75 22.42 -9.74
C PRO A 236 19.91 21.15 -8.91
N SER A 237 20.21 21.27 -7.60
CA SER A 237 20.57 20.14 -6.74
C SER A 237 19.53 19.87 -5.65
N ASN A 238 19.55 18.62 -5.16
CA ASN A 238 18.77 18.20 -3.99
C ASN A 238 19.52 18.51 -2.67
N ASP A 239 20.70 19.02 -2.75
CA ASP A 239 21.55 19.28 -1.60
C ASP A 239 21.17 20.60 -0.97
N ILE A 240 20.29 20.52 0.02
CA ILE A 240 19.86 21.64 0.85
C ILE A 240 21.00 22.13 1.77
N SER A 241 22.10 21.39 1.87
CA SER A 241 23.28 21.76 2.69
C SER A 241 24.15 22.83 2.03
N GLN A 242 24.02 22.98 0.69
CA GLN A 242 24.62 24.13 0.00
C GLN A 242 23.64 25.29 0.15
N GLY A 243 23.84 26.05 1.20
CA GLY A 243 22.99 27.18 1.58
C GLY A 243 22.69 28.14 0.41
N PHE A 244 21.71 28.97 0.66
CA PHE A 244 21.38 30.11 -0.21
C PHE A 244 22.52 31.10 -0.12
N ASP A 245 23.50 31.09 -1.03
CA ASP A 245 24.43 32.16 -1.25
C ASP A 245 23.79 33.29 -2.09
#